data_7e6d17b0b30cc47d725cecbe17d70de4
#
_entry.id   7e6d17b0b30cc47d725cecbe17d70de4
#
_cell.length_a   1.000
_cell.length_b   1.000
_cell.length_c   1.000
_cell.angle_alpha   90.00
_cell.angle_beta   90.00
_cell.angle_gamma   90.00
#
_symmetry.space_group_name_H-M   'P 1'
#
loop_
_entity.id
_entity.type
_entity.pdbx_description
1 polymer ?
#
loop_
_entity_poly.entity_id
_entity_poly.type
_entity_poly.pdbx_seq_one_letter_code
_entity_poly.pdbx_strand_id
1 'polypeptide(L)'
;MKLRLETPADYREVENLTREAFWNVYRPGCTEHYVLHCFRNNPNFIPELDFVMEDAGRIIGHIMFSRAELTLENGTRVPSWTFGPICIHPELKRKGLGLKLLKYALERAREMGVGFLCMEGNIDFYKHIGFVLASSLGVHYHSEPAEAEVPYFLALELIPGWLKQRGIARKTDDPDCSEASYCPPAGYFVADVDPAGFEAFESGFPPKEKDLLPGQLPQFCQSCGMPLTSAADCGTNADGSVNFDYCKYCYAEGKFLQNCTMDEMIEHCAQFVGEMNKNLPVPITREQYVQMMRSYFPLLKRWRS
;
A
#
# COMPACT_ATOMS: atom_id res chain seq x y z
N MET A 1 20.46 -23.46 4.99
CA MET A 1 19.78 -22.32 4.33
C MET A 1 20.15 -22.31 2.86
N LYS A 2 19.16 -22.46 1.98
CA LYS A 2 19.30 -22.58 0.51
C LYS A 2 18.45 -21.51 -0.17
N LEU A 3 18.96 -20.93 -1.26
CA LEU A 3 18.24 -20.04 -2.16
C LEU A 3 17.99 -20.80 -3.48
N ARG A 4 16.76 -20.84 -3.94
CA ARG A 4 16.34 -21.51 -5.17
C ARG A 4 15.13 -20.84 -5.78
N LEU A 5 14.81 -21.17 -7.02
CA LEU A 5 13.57 -20.74 -7.64
C LEU A 5 12.37 -21.33 -6.90
N GLU A 6 11.27 -20.58 -6.86
CA GLU A 6 9.95 -21.07 -6.46
C GLU A 6 9.46 -22.14 -7.45
N THR A 7 8.71 -23.10 -6.95
CA THR A 7 8.04 -24.11 -7.76
C THR A 7 6.55 -24.14 -7.42
N PRO A 8 5.68 -24.71 -8.28
CA PRO A 8 4.26 -24.82 -7.97
C PRO A 8 3.94 -25.53 -6.65
N ALA A 9 4.82 -26.41 -6.17
CA ALA A 9 4.65 -27.08 -4.88
C ALA A 9 4.82 -26.13 -3.68
N ASP A 10 5.51 -25.00 -3.88
CA ASP A 10 5.79 -24.02 -2.83
C ASP A 10 4.70 -22.96 -2.69
N TYR A 11 3.84 -22.79 -3.70
CA TYR A 11 2.92 -21.66 -3.85
C TYR A 11 2.11 -21.38 -2.58
N ARG A 12 1.50 -22.40 -2.00
CA ARG A 12 0.67 -22.22 -0.81
C ARG A 12 1.49 -21.84 0.43
N GLU A 13 2.68 -22.41 0.58
CA GLU A 13 3.58 -22.07 1.70
C GLU A 13 4.08 -20.63 1.57
N VAL A 14 4.41 -20.18 0.36
CA VAL A 14 4.85 -18.81 0.07
C VAL A 14 3.71 -17.81 0.26
N GLU A 15 2.48 -18.14 -0.15
CA GLU A 15 1.29 -17.31 0.12
C GLU A 15 1.05 -17.14 1.63
N ASN A 16 1.13 -18.22 2.39
CA ASN A 16 1.03 -18.17 3.86
C ASN A 16 2.16 -17.31 4.47
N LEU A 17 3.41 -17.53 4.03
CA LEU A 17 4.56 -16.76 4.49
C LEU A 17 4.38 -15.27 4.22
N THR A 18 3.97 -14.91 3.01
CA THR A 18 3.74 -13.52 2.60
C THR A 18 2.62 -12.91 3.43
N ARG A 19 1.50 -13.62 3.61
CA ARG A 19 0.40 -13.19 4.46
C ARG A 19 0.85 -12.92 5.89
N GLU A 20 1.61 -13.83 6.50
CA GLU A 20 2.14 -13.65 7.86
C GLU A 20 3.13 -12.47 7.96
N ALA A 21 3.96 -12.27 6.94
CA ALA A 21 4.98 -11.22 6.96
C ALA A 21 4.42 -9.81 6.79
N PHE A 22 3.30 -9.66 6.05
CA PHE A 22 2.67 -8.38 5.71
C PHE A 22 1.40 -8.09 6.51
N TRP A 23 0.89 -9.05 7.31
CA TRP A 23 -0.34 -8.86 8.05
C TRP A 23 -0.27 -7.66 8.99
N ASN A 24 -1.20 -6.70 8.82
CA ASN A 24 -1.28 -5.46 9.59
C ASN A 24 0.00 -4.59 9.51
N VAL A 25 0.74 -4.62 8.38
CA VAL A 25 1.94 -3.80 8.20
C VAL A 25 1.62 -2.48 7.50
N TYR A 26 0.92 -2.52 6.38
CA TYR A 26 0.60 -1.33 5.58
C TYR A 26 -0.89 -0.99 5.56
N ARG A 27 -1.73 -1.97 5.86
CA ARG A 27 -3.20 -1.87 5.95
C ARG A 27 -3.73 -2.92 6.92
N PRO A 28 -4.98 -2.80 7.42
CA PRO A 28 -5.64 -3.88 8.14
C PRO A 28 -5.68 -5.15 7.31
N GLY A 29 -5.11 -6.24 7.82
CA GLY A 29 -4.84 -7.42 7.00
C GLY A 29 -3.66 -7.20 6.07
N CYS A 30 -3.69 -7.79 4.88
CA CYS A 30 -2.74 -7.57 3.79
C CYS A 30 -3.34 -8.01 2.46
N THR A 31 -2.77 -7.53 1.35
CA THR A 31 -3.16 -7.94 -0.01
C THR A 31 -1.99 -8.56 -0.78
N GLU A 32 -0.79 -8.48 -0.26
CA GLU A 32 0.45 -8.88 -0.92
C GLU A 32 0.48 -10.36 -1.31
N HIS A 33 -0.12 -11.24 -0.53
CA HIS A 33 -0.22 -12.67 -0.85
C HIS A 33 -1.20 -12.95 -2.00
N TYR A 34 -2.23 -12.11 -2.18
CA TYR A 34 -3.12 -12.18 -3.34
C TYR A 34 -2.47 -11.60 -4.60
N VAL A 35 -1.75 -10.49 -4.46
CA VAL A 35 -0.93 -9.94 -5.53
C VAL A 35 0.03 -11.00 -6.04
N LEU A 36 0.79 -11.65 -5.17
CA LEU A 36 1.69 -12.75 -5.50
C LEU A 36 0.97 -13.90 -6.22
N HIS A 37 -0.18 -14.35 -5.69
CA HIS A 37 -0.99 -15.40 -6.30
C HIS A 37 -1.37 -15.08 -7.75
N CYS A 38 -1.87 -13.88 -7.99
CA CYS A 38 -2.30 -13.44 -9.32
C CYS A 38 -1.13 -13.19 -10.26
N PHE A 39 0.00 -12.71 -9.74
CA PHE A 39 1.17 -12.39 -10.56
C PHE A 39 1.79 -13.59 -11.24
N ARG A 40 1.72 -14.79 -10.67
CA ARG A 40 2.23 -16.03 -11.29
C ARG A 40 1.62 -16.32 -12.66
N ASN A 41 0.42 -15.77 -12.95
CA ASN A 41 -0.25 -15.85 -14.24
C ASN A 41 -0.19 -14.54 -15.05
N ASN A 42 0.53 -13.53 -14.56
CA ASN A 42 0.64 -12.24 -15.23
C ASN A 42 1.75 -12.25 -16.29
N PRO A 43 1.55 -11.66 -17.50
CA PRO A 43 2.58 -11.64 -18.55
C PRO A 43 3.85 -10.86 -18.14
N ASN A 44 3.75 -10.00 -17.14
CA ASN A 44 4.91 -9.26 -16.62
C ASN A 44 5.70 -10.05 -15.56
N PHE A 45 5.23 -11.20 -15.11
CA PHE A 45 5.95 -12.04 -14.18
C PHE A 45 7.26 -12.57 -14.76
N ILE A 46 8.29 -12.71 -13.92
CA ILE A 46 9.61 -13.20 -14.29
C ILE A 46 9.93 -14.44 -13.43
N PRO A 47 9.53 -15.63 -13.86
CA PRO A 47 9.71 -16.86 -13.06
C PRO A 47 11.19 -17.18 -12.80
N GLU A 48 12.11 -16.72 -13.65
CA GLU A 48 13.56 -16.87 -13.46
C GLU A 48 14.12 -15.98 -12.34
N LEU A 49 13.32 -15.04 -11.82
CA LEU A 49 13.65 -14.14 -10.72
C LEU A 49 12.66 -14.26 -9.56
N ASP A 50 12.01 -15.40 -9.44
CA ASP A 50 11.10 -15.73 -8.35
C ASP A 50 11.79 -16.73 -7.41
N PHE A 51 12.25 -16.22 -6.24
CA PHE A 51 13.11 -16.99 -5.35
C PHE A 51 12.53 -17.21 -3.98
N VAL A 52 12.74 -18.41 -3.47
CA VAL A 52 12.50 -18.77 -2.08
C VAL A 52 13.82 -18.97 -1.32
N MET A 53 13.79 -18.62 -0.05
CA MET A 53 14.82 -18.95 0.93
C MET A 53 14.29 -20.09 1.81
N GLU A 54 14.99 -21.22 1.77
CA GLU A 54 14.63 -22.44 2.50
C GLU A 54 15.65 -22.73 3.62
N ASP A 55 15.16 -23.10 4.79
CA ASP A 55 15.97 -23.57 5.89
C ASP A 55 15.31 -24.78 6.57
N ALA A 56 16.07 -25.87 6.72
CA ALA A 56 15.58 -27.13 7.29
C ALA A 56 14.25 -27.64 6.69
N GLY A 57 14.06 -27.47 5.37
CA GLY A 57 12.85 -27.91 4.66
C GLY A 57 11.65 -26.99 4.79
N ARG A 58 11.80 -25.81 5.38
CA ARG A 58 10.76 -24.77 5.51
C ARG A 58 11.12 -23.53 4.69
N ILE A 59 10.18 -22.96 4.00
CA ILE A 59 10.34 -21.68 3.33
C ILE A 59 10.27 -20.56 4.36
N ILE A 60 11.33 -19.76 4.44
CA ILE A 60 11.51 -18.68 5.41
C ILE A 60 11.63 -17.29 4.78
N GLY A 61 11.68 -17.20 3.47
CA GLY A 61 11.74 -15.95 2.72
C GLY A 61 11.35 -16.14 1.27
N HIS A 62 10.86 -15.07 0.67
CA HIS A 62 10.45 -15.04 -0.72
C HIS A 62 10.67 -13.65 -1.32
N ILE A 63 10.96 -13.59 -2.62
CA ILE A 63 11.01 -12.40 -3.45
C ILE A 63 10.60 -12.75 -4.88
N MET A 64 9.74 -11.93 -5.50
CA MET A 64 9.44 -12.04 -6.93
C MET A 64 9.75 -10.74 -7.67
N PHE A 65 10.06 -10.86 -8.96
CA PHE A 65 10.28 -9.74 -9.86
C PHE A 65 9.23 -9.69 -10.97
N SER A 66 9.01 -8.50 -11.48
CA SER A 66 8.18 -8.28 -12.66
C SER A 66 8.77 -7.24 -13.60
N ARG A 67 8.38 -7.34 -14.89
CA ARG A 67 8.65 -6.31 -15.88
C ARG A 67 7.80 -5.09 -15.58
N ALA A 68 8.41 -3.93 -15.79
CA ALA A 68 7.79 -2.62 -15.69
C ALA A 68 8.28 -1.75 -16.85
N GLU A 69 7.77 -0.55 -16.94
CA GLU A 69 8.16 0.42 -17.95
C GLU A 69 8.33 1.82 -17.37
N LEU A 70 9.27 2.55 -17.90
CA LEU A 70 9.36 4.00 -17.74
C LEU A 70 8.76 4.67 -18.96
N THR A 71 8.04 5.76 -18.77
CA THR A 71 7.50 6.58 -19.85
C THR A 71 8.22 7.92 -19.86
N LEU A 72 8.92 8.23 -20.95
CA LEU A 72 9.58 9.52 -21.16
C LEU A 72 8.55 10.63 -21.46
N GLU A 73 8.95 11.89 -21.33
CA GLU A 73 8.10 13.05 -21.62
C GLU A 73 7.52 13.03 -23.06
N ASN A 74 8.25 12.48 -24.01
CA ASN A 74 7.80 12.35 -25.41
C ASN A 74 6.88 11.12 -25.65
N GLY A 75 6.51 10.39 -24.60
CA GLY A 75 5.70 9.18 -24.66
C GLY A 75 6.47 7.90 -25.00
N THR A 76 7.77 7.96 -25.22
CA THR A 76 8.59 6.76 -25.47
C THR A 76 8.61 5.88 -24.21
N ARG A 77 8.38 4.58 -24.39
CA ARG A 77 8.46 3.59 -23.32
C ARG A 77 9.82 2.92 -23.28
N VAL A 78 10.40 2.86 -22.11
CA VAL A 78 11.70 2.23 -21.85
C VAL A 78 11.49 1.08 -20.88
N PRO A 79 11.96 -0.15 -21.20
CA PRO A 79 11.86 -1.27 -20.30
C PRO A 79 12.48 -0.95 -18.94
N SER A 80 11.80 -1.35 -17.89
CA SER A 80 12.24 -1.26 -16.49
C SER A 80 11.81 -2.54 -15.77
N TRP A 81 12.17 -2.64 -14.52
CA TRP A 81 11.80 -3.76 -13.66
C TRP A 81 11.42 -3.26 -12.28
N THR A 82 10.67 -4.09 -11.60
CA THR A 82 10.36 -3.92 -10.18
C THR A 82 10.39 -5.27 -9.48
N PHE A 83 10.41 -5.26 -8.17
CA PHE A 83 10.24 -6.46 -7.36
C PHE A 83 9.30 -6.17 -6.18
N GLY A 84 8.62 -7.21 -5.76
CA GLY A 84 7.70 -7.20 -4.64
C GLY A 84 6.55 -8.20 -4.88
N PRO A 85 6.02 -8.77 -3.79
CA PRO A 85 6.50 -8.60 -2.42
C PRO A 85 7.87 -9.26 -2.17
N ILE A 86 8.62 -8.72 -1.20
CA ILE A 86 9.75 -9.40 -0.59
C ILE A 86 9.46 -9.60 0.88
N CYS A 87 9.61 -10.81 1.38
CA CYS A 87 9.33 -11.13 2.77
C CYS A 87 10.33 -12.10 3.40
N ILE A 88 10.43 -12.02 4.73
CA ILE A 88 11.09 -12.99 5.60
C ILE A 88 10.11 -13.33 6.73
N HIS A 89 10.10 -14.60 7.13
CA HIS A 89 9.26 -15.07 8.22
C HIS A 89 9.38 -14.16 9.45
N PRO A 90 8.25 -13.73 10.09
CA PRO A 90 8.25 -12.73 11.15
C PRO A 90 9.24 -13.00 12.28
N GLU A 91 9.38 -14.24 12.73
CA GLU A 91 10.31 -14.65 13.79
C GLU A 91 11.80 -14.55 13.40
N LEU A 92 12.08 -14.42 12.11
CA LEU A 92 13.43 -14.34 11.57
C LEU A 92 13.80 -12.94 11.05
N LYS A 93 12.89 -11.95 11.23
CA LYS A 93 13.17 -10.55 10.89
C LYS A 93 14.39 -10.01 11.66
N ARG A 94 15.05 -8.99 11.10
CA ARG A 94 16.22 -8.30 11.67
C ARG A 94 17.49 -9.16 11.87
N LYS A 95 17.56 -10.33 11.22
CA LYS A 95 18.74 -11.22 11.22
C LYS A 95 19.57 -11.13 9.92
N GLY A 96 19.35 -10.10 9.08
CA GLY A 96 20.05 -9.89 7.82
C GLY A 96 19.58 -10.79 6.66
N LEU A 97 18.57 -11.64 6.87
CA LEU A 97 18.12 -12.62 5.87
C LEU A 97 17.48 -11.94 4.64
N GLY A 98 16.68 -10.89 4.85
CA GLY A 98 16.11 -10.11 3.75
C GLY A 98 17.18 -9.48 2.86
N LEU A 99 18.24 -8.96 3.46
CA LEU A 99 19.38 -8.42 2.73
C LEU A 99 20.10 -9.50 1.93
N LYS A 100 20.28 -10.68 2.51
CA LYS A 100 20.91 -11.83 1.82
C LYS A 100 20.07 -12.29 0.63
N LEU A 101 18.74 -12.41 0.80
CA LEU A 101 17.82 -12.80 -0.26
C LEU A 101 17.83 -11.77 -1.40
N LEU A 102 17.69 -10.49 -1.06
CA LEU A 102 17.68 -9.40 -2.05
C LEU A 102 19.00 -9.31 -2.82
N LYS A 103 20.15 -9.37 -2.16
CA LYS A 103 21.46 -9.35 -2.84
C LYS A 103 21.60 -10.50 -3.85
N TYR A 104 21.21 -11.70 -3.45
CA TYR A 104 21.21 -12.87 -4.34
C TYR A 104 20.32 -12.64 -5.57
N ALA A 105 19.10 -12.18 -5.35
CA ALA A 105 18.15 -11.95 -6.44
C ALA A 105 18.61 -10.83 -7.39
N LEU A 106 19.16 -9.73 -6.86
CA LEU A 106 19.71 -8.63 -7.67
C LEU A 106 20.94 -9.08 -8.50
N GLU A 107 21.75 -9.98 -7.98
CA GLU A 107 22.87 -10.56 -8.74
C GLU A 107 22.36 -11.38 -9.92
N ARG A 108 21.35 -12.23 -9.71
CA ARG A 108 20.69 -12.99 -10.79
C ARG A 108 20.02 -12.07 -11.81
N ALA A 109 19.32 -11.01 -11.33
CA ALA A 109 18.71 -10.01 -12.20
C ALA A 109 19.77 -9.32 -13.09
N ARG A 110 20.92 -8.94 -12.52
CA ARG A 110 22.03 -8.33 -13.29
C ARG A 110 22.56 -9.29 -14.36
N GLU A 111 22.74 -10.57 -14.05
CA GLU A 111 23.19 -11.59 -15.01
C GLU A 111 22.20 -11.78 -16.17
N MET A 112 20.92 -11.56 -15.92
CA MET A 112 19.87 -11.58 -16.94
C MET A 112 19.76 -10.27 -17.74
N GLY A 113 20.60 -9.27 -17.45
CA GLY A 113 20.62 -7.98 -18.15
C GLY A 113 19.61 -6.95 -17.60
N VAL A 114 19.05 -7.15 -16.41
CA VAL A 114 18.27 -6.13 -15.73
C VAL A 114 19.17 -4.96 -15.40
N GLY A 115 18.93 -3.82 -16.04
CA GLY A 115 19.80 -2.66 -15.92
C GLY A 115 19.36 -1.64 -14.88
N PHE A 116 18.05 -1.55 -14.63
CA PHE A 116 17.45 -0.56 -13.76
C PHE A 116 16.18 -1.09 -13.09
N LEU A 117 15.96 -0.70 -11.85
CA LEU A 117 14.81 -1.10 -11.03
C LEU A 117 14.20 0.11 -10.34
N CYS A 118 12.87 0.17 -10.30
CA CYS A 118 12.11 1.01 -9.38
C CYS A 118 11.27 0.15 -8.43
N MET A 119 11.05 0.63 -7.21
CA MET A 119 10.19 -0.06 -6.25
C MET A 119 9.71 0.89 -5.14
N GLU A 120 8.69 0.47 -4.42
CA GLU A 120 8.22 1.17 -3.23
C GLU A 120 8.76 0.50 -1.97
N GLY A 121 9.36 1.27 -1.07
CA GLY A 121 9.91 0.72 0.16
C GLY A 121 10.55 1.74 1.09
N ASN A 122 11.06 1.25 2.21
CA ASN A 122 11.72 2.08 3.21
C ASN A 122 13.20 2.26 2.85
N ILE A 123 13.61 3.49 2.55
CA ILE A 123 15.00 3.84 2.19
C ILE A 123 16.00 3.40 3.25
N ASP A 124 15.65 3.38 4.54
CA ASP A 124 16.56 2.95 5.59
C ASP A 124 17.00 1.49 5.48
N PHE A 125 16.18 0.64 4.88
CA PHE A 125 16.58 -0.73 4.57
C PHE A 125 17.34 -0.80 3.24
N TYR A 126 16.84 -0.16 2.18
CA TYR A 126 17.33 -0.34 0.81
C TYR A 126 18.59 0.45 0.47
N LYS A 127 18.88 1.57 1.16
CA LYS A 127 20.13 2.35 0.97
C LYS A 127 21.41 1.52 1.17
N HIS A 128 21.38 0.49 2.01
CA HIS A 128 22.52 -0.39 2.25
C HIS A 128 22.88 -1.30 1.06
N ILE A 129 22.05 -1.30 0.02
CA ILE A 129 22.24 -2.06 -1.22
C ILE A 129 22.52 -1.11 -2.41
N GLY A 130 22.41 0.19 -2.19
CA GLY A 130 22.66 1.20 -3.21
C GLY A 130 21.38 1.81 -3.82
N PHE A 131 20.20 1.50 -3.29
CA PHE A 131 18.99 2.21 -3.68
C PHE A 131 19.05 3.67 -3.23
N VAL A 132 18.53 4.52 -4.07
CA VAL A 132 18.38 5.97 -3.83
C VAL A 132 16.93 6.38 -4.10
N LEU A 133 16.55 7.61 -3.74
CA LEU A 133 15.28 8.17 -4.19
C LEU A 133 15.26 8.22 -5.71
N ALA A 134 14.20 7.73 -6.34
CA ALA A 134 14.10 7.63 -7.79
C ALA A 134 14.16 9.01 -8.46
N SER A 135 13.63 10.05 -7.82
CA SER A 135 13.73 11.45 -8.26
C SER A 135 15.17 11.93 -8.43
N SER A 136 16.12 11.40 -7.64
CA SER A 136 17.54 11.73 -7.77
C SER A 136 18.18 11.21 -9.07
N LEU A 137 17.49 10.31 -9.77
CA LEU A 137 17.89 9.75 -11.06
C LEU A 137 17.03 10.26 -12.24
N GLY A 138 16.15 11.23 -12.00
CA GLY A 138 15.23 11.76 -13.01
C GLY A 138 14.03 10.84 -13.31
N VAL A 139 13.64 10.00 -12.31
CA VAL A 139 12.49 9.10 -12.43
C VAL A 139 11.45 9.46 -11.37
N HIS A 140 10.22 9.73 -11.83
CA HIS A 140 9.12 10.21 -10.99
C HIS A 140 8.00 9.17 -10.87
N TYR A 141 7.27 9.21 -9.77
CA TYR A 141 6.10 8.36 -9.57
C TYR A 141 4.89 8.92 -10.34
N HIS A 142 4.19 8.10 -11.10
CA HIS A 142 3.16 8.52 -12.08
C HIS A 142 2.00 9.35 -11.51
N SER A 143 1.67 9.19 -10.23
CA SER A 143 0.56 9.89 -9.57
C SER A 143 0.98 11.15 -8.83
N GLU A 144 2.28 11.44 -8.81
CA GLU A 144 2.84 12.57 -8.07
C GLU A 144 3.37 13.64 -9.04
N PRO A 145 3.35 14.93 -8.65
CA PRO A 145 4.02 15.98 -9.42
C PRO A 145 5.51 15.63 -9.63
N ALA A 146 6.06 16.01 -10.78
CA ALA A 146 7.46 15.72 -11.12
C ALA A 146 8.46 16.32 -10.11
N GLU A 147 8.09 17.43 -9.47
CA GLU A 147 8.90 18.10 -8.45
C GLU A 147 8.76 17.47 -7.06
N ALA A 148 7.82 16.55 -6.89
CA ALA A 148 7.57 15.94 -5.59
C ALA A 148 8.67 14.95 -5.23
N GLU A 149 9.22 15.08 -4.03
CA GLU A 149 10.07 14.07 -3.44
C GLU A 149 9.19 13.00 -2.78
N VAL A 150 9.19 11.80 -3.36
CA VAL A 150 8.40 10.65 -2.89
C VAL A 150 9.31 9.74 -2.07
N PRO A 151 9.28 9.81 -0.72
CA PRO A 151 10.29 9.19 0.14
C PRO A 151 10.27 7.66 0.14
N TYR A 152 9.19 7.06 -0.32
CA TYR A 152 9.05 5.60 -0.45
C TYR A 152 9.33 5.09 -1.85
N PHE A 153 9.52 5.97 -2.85
CA PHE A 153 9.78 5.57 -4.24
C PHE A 153 11.29 5.54 -4.51
N LEU A 154 11.81 4.34 -4.67
CA LEU A 154 13.24 4.06 -4.72
C LEU A 154 13.65 3.47 -6.06
N ALA A 155 14.89 3.69 -6.44
CA ALA A 155 15.47 3.17 -7.67
C ALA A 155 16.91 2.71 -7.49
N LEU A 156 17.34 1.78 -8.37
CA LEU A 156 18.71 1.26 -8.43
C LEU A 156 19.10 0.99 -9.88
N GLU A 157 20.22 1.57 -10.32
CA GLU A 157 20.91 1.10 -11.52
C GLU A 157 21.74 -0.15 -11.17
N LEU A 158 21.37 -1.29 -11.72
CA LEU A 158 22.18 -2.51 -11.61
C LEU A 158 23.36 -2.52 -12.61
N ILE A 159 23.16 -1.87 -13.74
CA ILE A 159 24.21 -1.67 -14.76
C ILE A 159 24.51 -0.17 -14.80
N PRO A 160 25.71 0.27 -14.38
CA PRO A 160 26.04 1.69 -14.35
C PRO A 160 25.86 2.39 -15.70
N GLY A 161 25.22 3.56 -15.70
CA GLY A 161 24.96 4.35 -16.90
C GLY A 161 23.83 3.82 -17.77
N TRP A 162 23.04 2.87 -17.30
CA TRP A 162 21.92 2.29 -18.04
C TRP A 162 20.85 3.34 -18.40
N LEU A 163 20.50 4.23 -17.47
CA LEU A 163 19.56 5.34 -17.69
C LEU A 163 20.12 6.34 -18.69
N LYS A 164 21.37 6.77 -18.53
CA LYS A 164 22.04 7.72 -19.40
C LYS A 164 22.11 7.24 -20.86
N GLN A 165 22.39 5.96 -21.08
CA GLN A 165 22.38 5.34 -22.42
C GLN A 165 21.00 5.40 -23.10
N ARG A 166 19.93 5.66 -22.34
CA ARG A 166 18.54 5.78 -22.79
C ARG A 166 18.02 7.22 -22.77
N GLY A 167 18.94 8.18 -22.57
CA GLY A 167 18.62 9.60 -22.52
C GLY A 167 17.80 9.99 -21.28
N ILE A 168 17.95 9.26 -20.17
CA ILE A 168 17.22 9.54 -18.92
C ILE A 168 18.20 10.08 -17.89
N ALA A 169 17.93 11.29 -17.41
CA ALA A 169 18.60 11.92 -16.26
C ALA A 169 17.73 13.07 -15.74
N ARG A 170 18.07 13.62 -14.59
CA ARG A 170 17.48 14.89 -14.15
C ARG A 170 17.89 16.00 -15.11
N LYS A 171 16.98 16.85 -15.49
CA LYS A 171 17.24 18.01 -16.34
C LYS A 171 18.24 19.00 -15.73
N THR A 172 18.32 19.02 -14.40
CA THR A 172 19.31 19.82 -13.66
C THR A 172 20.74 19.29 -13.84
N ASP A 173 20.91 18.01 -14.12
CA ASP A 173 22.19 17.34 -14.26
C ASP A 173 22.63 17.23 -15.73
N ASP A 174 21.65 17.03 -16.63
CA ASP A 174 21.87 16.93 -18.09
C ASP A 174 20.62 17.46 -18.82
N PRO A 175 20.63 18.72 -19.31
CA PRO A 175 19.48 19.34 -19.98
C PRO A 175 19.07 18.67 -21.29
N ASP A 176 19.95 17.90 -21.91
CA ASP A 176 19.69 17.17 -23.16
C ASP A 176 18.99 15.83 -22.92
N CYS A 177 18.91 15.38 -21.67
CA CYS A 177 18.19 14.19 -21.27
C CYS A 177 16.72 14.48 -20.95
N SER A 178 15.89 13.45 -21.01
CA SER A 178 14.50 13.47 -20.53
C SER A 178 14.40 12.92 -19.12
N GLU A 179 13.43 13.41 -18.36
CA GLU A 179 12.97 12.72 -17.16
C GLU A 179 11.93 11.67 -17.55
N ALA A 180 11.70 10.69 -16.66
CA ALA A 180 10.80 9.58 -16.92
C ALA A 180 9.79 9.40 -15.80
N SER A 181 8.58 8.98 -16.15
CA SER A 181 7.54 8.60 -15.22
C SER A 181 7.48 7.08 -15.09
N TYR A 182 7.33 6.58 -13.86
CA TYR A 182 7.13 5.17 -13.54
C TYR A 182 5.70 4.94 -13.07
N CYS A 183 5.07 3.90 -13.62
CA CYS A 183 3.80 3.38 -13.13
C CYS A 183 3.97 1.91 -12.75
N PRO A 184 3.58 1.49 -11.55
CA PRO A 184 3.59 0.07 -11.19
C PRO A 184 2.77 -0.76 -12.18
N PRO A 185 3.20 -1.98 -12.52
CA PRO A 185 2.38 -2.89 -13.33
C PRO A 185 1.00 -3.12 -12.73
N ALA A 186 -0.04 -3.14 -13.56
CA ALA A 186 -1.44 -3.23 -13.13
C ALA A 186 -1.74 -4.40 -12.18
N GLY A 187 -0.97 -5.49 -12.26
CA GLY A 187 -1.10 -6.65 -11.38
C GLY A 187 -0.88 -6.34 -9.89
N TYR A 188 -0.20 -5.24 -9.54
CA TYR A 188 -0.05 -4.83 -8.14
C TYR A 188 -1.34 -4.27 -7.52
N PHE A 189 -2.30 -3.85 -8.34
CA PHE A 189 -3.58 -3.29 -7.90
C PHE A 189 -4.74 -4.31 -7.96
N VAL A 190 -4.43 -5.59 -8.16
CA VAL A 190 -5.45 -6.63 -8.39
C VAL A 190 -6.47 -6.74 -7.27
N ALA A 191 -6.07 -6.56 -6.02
CA ALA A 191 -6.99 -6.63 -4.88
C ALA A 191 -7.97 -5.44 -4.83
N ASP A 192 -7.59 -4.29 -5.38
CA ASP A 192 -8.43 -3.11 -5.45
C ASP A 192 -9.38 -3.17 -6.68
N VAL A 193 -8.93 -3.84 -7.76
CA VAL A 193 -9.70 -4.02 -9.00
C VAL A 193 -10.71 -5.18 -8.87
N ASP A 194 -10.34 -6.25 -8.17
CA ASP A 194 -11.17 -7.44 -7.95
C ASP A 194 -11.27 -7.78 -6.44
N PRO A 195 -11.99 -6.97 -5.67
CA PRO A 195 -12.16 -7.22 -4.24
C PRO A 195 -12.92 -8.52 -3.93
N ALA A 196 -13.83 -8.96 -4.81
CA ALA A 196 -14.56 -10.21 -4.62
C ALA A 196 -13.66 -11.44 -4.81
N GLY A 197 -12.77 -11.41 -5.81
CA GLY A 197 -11.74 -12.43 -5.99
C GLY A 197 -10.78 -12.49 -4.81
N PHE A 198 -10.38 -11.32 -4.29
CA PHE A 198 -9.57 -11.25 -3.09
C PHE A 198 -10.26 -11.87 -1.87
N GLU A 199 -11.53 -11.55 -1.60
CA GLU A 199 -12.29 -12.12 -0.48
C GLU A 199 -12.43 -13.65 -0.61
N ALA A 200 -12.72 -14.14 -1.80
CA ALA A 200 -12.79 -15.57 -2.08
C ALA A 200 -11.46 -16.28 -1.82
N PHE A 201 -10.34 -15.69 -2.26
CA PHE A 201 -9.00 -16.21 -2.02
C PHE A 201 -8.63 -16.18 -0.52
N GLU A 202 -8.88 -15.05 0.16
CA GLU A 202 -8.60 -14.86 1.60
C GLU A 202 -9.38 -15.84 2.47
N SER A 203 -10.61 -16.21 2.07
CA SER A 203 -11.44 -17.20 2.79
C SER A 203 -10.81 -18.59 2.86
N GLY A 204 -9.85 -18.90 1.99
CA GLY A 204 -9.07 -20.13 2.01
C GLY A 204 -7.95 -20.17 3.06
N PHE A 205 -7.77 -19.09 3.84
CA PHE A 205 -6.78 -19.02 4.92
C PHE A 205 -7.46 -19.03 6.30
N PRO A 206 -6.74 -19.45 7.37
CA PRO A 206 -7.28 -19.33 8.72
C PRO A 206 -7.68 -17.88 9.03
N PRO A 207 -8.82 -17.67 9.71
CA PRO A 207 -9.21 -16.33 10.15
C PRO A 207 -8.11 -15.68 11.00
N LYS A 208 -7.91 -14.38 10.79
CA LYS A 208 -6.91 -13.60 11.51
C LYS A 208 -7.44 -12.20 11.76
N GLU A 209 -7.23 -11.68 12.98
CA GLU A 209 -7.71 -10.36 13.37
C GLU A 209 -7.00 -9.26 12.57
N LYS A 210 -7.77 -8.29 12.10
CA LYS A 210 -7.27 -7.13 11.37
C LYS A 210 -7.16 -5.96 12.33
N ASP A 211 -5.93 -5.56 12.64
CA ASP A 211 -5.67 -4.36 13.43
C ASP A 211 -5.79 -3.12 12.54
N LEU A 212 -6.29 -2.05 13.09
CA LEU A 212 -6.22 -0.76 12.43
C LEU A 212 -4.85 -0.12 12.65
N LEU A 213 -4.25 0.31 11.55
CA LEU A 213 -3.00 1.04 11.60
C LEU A 213 -3.27 2.52 11.92
N PRO A 214 -2.37 3.19 12.66
CA PRO A 214 -2.44 4.64 12.85
C PRO A 214 -2.61 5.35 11.49
N GLY A 215 -3.64 6.20 11.38
CA GLY A 215 -3.97 6.94 10.14
C GLY A 215 -4.95 6.24 9.19
N GLN A 216 -5.35 4.98 9.43
CA GLN A 216 -6.35 4.26 8.62
C GLN A 216 -7.76 4.24 9.25
N LEU A 217 -7.99 5.06 10.24
CA LEU A 217 -9.33 5.27 10.76
C LEU A 217 -10.24 5.85 9.66
N PRO A 218 -11.49 5.41 9.55
CA PRO A 218 -12.47 6.18 8.79
C PRO A 218 -12.38 7.63 9.31
N GLN A 219 -12.13 8.56 8.40
CA GLN A 219 -11.88 9.95 8.81
C GLN A 219 -13.08 10.57 9.55
N PHE A 220 -14.27 9.95 9.43
CA PHE A 220 -15.50 10.50 9.99
C PHE A 220 -16.47 9.41 10.45
N CYS A 221 -17.12 9.66 11.58
CA CYS A 221 -18.19 8.82 12.11
C CYS A 221 -19.34 8.67 11.10
N GLN A 222 -19.70 7.45 10.77
CA GLN A 222 -20.73 7.10 9.80
C GLN A 222 -22.18 7.32 10.32
N SER A 223 -22.31 8.03 11.42
CA SER A 223 -23.59 8.47 12.02
C SER A 223 -23.69 10.00 12.11
N CYS A 224 -22.68 10.68 12.70
CA CYS A 224 -22.73 12.11 12.96
C CYS A 224 -21.66 12.94 12.23
N GLY A 225 -20.78 12.29 11.46
CA GLY A 225 -19.72 12.97 10.72
C GLY A 225 -18.57 13.51 11.59
N MET A 226 -18.51 13.19 12.90
CA MET A 226 -17.39 13.59 13.76
C MET A 226 -16.07 12.97 13.25
N PRO A 227 -14.97 13.72 13.18
CA PRO A 227 -13.67 13.15 12.88
C PRO A 227 -13.28 12.07 13.89
N LEU A 228 -12.75 10.94 13.39
CA LEU A 228 -12.20 9.85 14.18
C LEU A 228 -10.68 9.90 14.03
N THR A 229 -9.98 10.45 15.00
CA THR A 229 -8.54 10.70 14.94
C THR A 229 -7.73 9.63 15.66
N SER A 230 -8.41 8.84 16.49
CA SER A 230 -7.79 7.76 17.28
C SER A 230 -8.80 6.65 17.59
N ALA A 231 -8.33 5.47 17.98
CA ALA A 231 -9.18 4.39 18.46
C ALA A 231 -10.00 4.81 19.70
N ALA A 232 -9.51 5.76 20.50
CA ALA A 232 -10.21 6.30 21.66
C ALA A 232 -11.45 7.16 21.30
N ASP A 233 -11.57 7.59 20.04
CA ASP A 233 -12.74 8.32 19.53
C ASP A 233 -13.83 7.37 19.02
N CYS A 234 -13.49 6.11 18.79
CA CYS A 234 -14.36 5.10 18.21
C CYS A 234 -15.28 4.45 19.26
N GLY A 235 -16.41 3.95 18.77
CA GLY A 235 -17.32 3.13 19.53
C GLY A 235 -16.84 1.68 19.70
N THR A 236 -17.67 0.81 20.30
CA THR A 236 -17.38 -0.60 20.50
C THR A 236 -18.45 -1.52 19.94
N ASN A 237 -18.04 -2.67 19.44
CA ASN A 237 -18.92 -3.76 19.05
C ASN A 237 -19.43 -4.53 20.30
N ALA A 238 -20.36 -5.46 20.12
CA ALA A 238 -20.93 -6.24 21.19
C ALA A 238 -19.92 -7.15 21.91
N ASP A 239 -18.83 -7.52 21.25
CA ASP A 239 -17.72 -8.31 21.80
C ASP A 239 -16.63 -7.46 22.48
N GLY A 240 -16.84 -6.14 22.58
CA GLY A 240 -15.88 -5.19 23.13
C GLY A 240 -14.80 -4.72 22.16
N SER A 241 -14.73 -5.26 20.95
CA SER A 241 -13.79 -4.78 19.91
C SER A 241 -14.15 -3.36 19.47
N VAL A 242 -13.15 -2.61 18.96
CA VAL A 242 -13.34 -1.23 18.48
C VAL A 242 -14.17 -1.23 17.20
N ASN A 243 -15.17 -0.36 17.14
CA ASN A 243 -15.95 -0.10 15.93
C ASN A 243 -15.47 1.19 15.27
N PHE A 244 -14.89 1.07 14.11
CA PHE A 244 -14.26 2.19 13.40
C PHE A 244 -15.20 2.97 12.46
N ASP A 245 -16.41 2.49 12.28
CA ASP A 245 -17.43 3.21 11.51
C ASP A 245 -18.09 4.32 12.33
N TYR A 246 -18.16 4.17 13.66
CA TYR A 246 -18.93 5.05 14.51
C TYR A 246 -18.12 5.57 15.70
N CYS A 247 -18.34 6.81 16.09
CA CYS A 247 -17.74 7.38 17.29
C CYS A 247 -18.38 6.82 18.58
N LYS A 248 -17.63 6.90 19.68
CA LYS A 248 -18.07 6.48 21.02
C LYS A 248 -19.34 7.18 21.53
N TYR A 249 -19.69 8.33 20.97
CA TYR A 249 -20.92 9.07 21.30
C TYR A 249 -22.13 8.59 20.51
N CYS A 250 -21.93 7.90 19.40
CA CYS A 250 -22.99 7.36 18.55
C CYS A 250 -23.24 5.88 18.75
N TYR A 251 -22.18 5.10 19.08
CA TYR A 251 -22.25 3.65 19.05
C TYR A 251 -21.37 3.02 20.14
N ALA A 252 -21.94 2.12 20.92
CA ALA A 252 -21.23 1.33 21.90
C ALA A 252 -21.92 -0.02 22.15
N GLU A 253 -21.14 -1.03 22.51
CA GLU A 253 -21.64 -2.38 22.82
C GLU A 253 -22.53 -2.98 21.72
N GLY A 254 -22.17 -2.73 20.45
CA GLY A 254 -22.89 -3.26 19.30
C GLY A 254 -24.22 -2.55 18.95
N LYS A 255 -24.51 -1.39 19.53
CA LYS A 255 -25.78 -0.68 19.32
C LYS A 255 -25.60 0.84 19.26
N PHE A 256 -26.51 1.51 18.56
CA PHE A 256 -26.59 2.97 18.60
C PHE A 256 -27.08 3.46 19.96
N LEU A 257 -26.38 4.44 20.51
CA LEU A 257 -26.71 5.04 21.83
C LEU A 257 -27.92 5.97 21.75
N GLN A 258 -28.24 6.45 20.54
CA GLN A 258 -29.37 7.36 20.32
C GLN A 258 -30.30 6.77 19.27
N ASN A 259 -31.55 6.60 19.62
CA ASN A 259 -32.62 6.26 18.68
C ASN A 259 -33.23 7.57 18.16
N CYS A 260 -32.66 8.11 17.08
CA CYS A 260 -33.06 9.39 16.50
C CYS A 260 -33.17 9.29 14.98
N THR A 261 -33.91 10.19 14.39
CA THR A 261 -33.98 10.42 12.95
C THR A 261 -32.71 11.14 12.46
N MET A 262 -32.49 11.13 11.15
CA MET A 262 -31.35 11.85 10.53
C MET A 262 -31.47 13.36 10.80
N ASP A 263 -32.66 13.96 10.72
CA ASP A 263 -32.87 15.39 10.98
C ASP A 263 -32.59 15.75 12.44
N GLU A 264 -32.98 14.93 13.41
CA GLU A 264 -32.68 15.13 14.84
C GLU A 264 -31.15 15.06 15.08
N MET A 265 -30.45 14.15 14.40
CA MET A 265 -29.00 14.08 14.49
C MET A 265 -28.32 15.31 13.88
N ILE A 266 -28.83 15.81 12.75
CA ILE A 266 -28.32 17.04 12.11
C ILE A 266 -28.49 18.23 13.06
N GLU A 267 -29.69 18.39 13.68
CA GLU A 267 -29.94 19.46 14.65
C GLU A 267 -29.05 19.37 15.89
N HIS A 268 -28.78 18.14 16.36
CA HIS A 268 -27.81 17.91 17.44
C HIS A 268 -26.41 18.33 17.04
N CYS A 269 -25.94 17.90 15.87
CA CYS A 269 -24.59 18.25 15.39
C CYS A 269 -24.42 19.76 15.14
N ALA A 270 -25.50 20.43 14.72
CA ALA A 270 -25.48 21.87 14.47
C ALA A 270 -25.18 22.74 15.70
N GLN A 271 -25.31 22.19 16.90
CA GLN A 271 -24.91 22.87 18.15
C GLN A 271 -23.39 23.01 18.28
N PHE A 272 -22.61 22.17 17.56
CA PHE A 272 -21.16 22.14 17.58
C PHE A 272 -20.50 22.89 16.42
N VAL A 273 -21.24 23.70 15.66
CA VAL A 273 -20.70 24.49 14.54
C VAL A 273 -19.51 25.37 14.96
N GLY A 274 -19.51 25.86 16.21
CA GLY A 274 -18.40 26.63 16.77
C GLY A 274 -17.08 25.87 16.84
N GLU A 275 -17.13 24.55 17.13
CA GLU A 275 -15.94 23.68 17.11
C GLU A 275 -15.45 23.45 15.68
N MET A 276 -16.36 23.22 14.75
CA MET A 276 -16.05 23.09 13.33
C MET A 276 -15.34 24.34 12.79
N ASN A 277 -15.84 25.52 13.14
CA ASN A 277 -15.29 26.79 12.68
C ASN A 277 -13.85 27.08 13.14
N LYS A 278 -13.38 26.43 14.22
CA LYS A 278 -11.98 26.55 14.64
C LYS A 278 -10.97 26.05 13.59
N ASN A 279 -11.41 25.15 12.74
CA ASN A 279 -10.56 24.49 11.73
C ASN A 279 -10.87 24.97 10.29
N LEU A 280 -11.77 25.92 10.11
CA LEU A 280 -12.13 26.46 8.79
C LEU A 280 -11.44 27.80 8.52
N PRO A 281 -10.90 28.02 7.32
CA PRO A 281 -10.32 29.30 6.94
C PRO A 281 -11.37 30.43 6.89
N VAL A 282 -12.63 30.10 6.63
CA VAL A 282 -13.78 31.01 6.67
C VAL A 282 -14.87 30.36 7.51
N PRO A 283 -15.28 30.99 8.63
CA PRO A 283 -16.36 30.47 9.46
C PRO A 283 -17.68 30.37 8.69
N ILE A 284 -18.45 29.32 8.93
CA ILE A 284 -19.78 29.13 8.37
C ILE A 284 -20.86 29.35 9.44
N THR A 285 -22.07 29.77 9.00
CA THR A 285 -23.21 29.91 9.89
C THR A 285 -23.80 28.54 10.25
N ARG A 286 -24.64 28.52 11.31
CA ARG A 286 -25.36 27.30 11.68
C ARG A 286 -26.26 26.78 10.54
N GLU A 287 -26.92 27.68 9.80
CA GLU A 287 -27.78 27.36 8.67
C GLU A 287 -26.98 26.75 7.53
N GLN A 288 -25.83 27.31 7.20
CA GLN A 288 -24.92 26.76 6.20
C GLN A 288 -24.42 25.36 6.61
N TYR A 289 -24.10 25.16 7.88
CA TYR A 289 -23.67 23.87 8.41
C TYR A 289 -24.78 22.83 8.31
N VAL A 290 -26.03 23.16 8.69
CA VAL A 290 -27.21 22.29 8.55
C VAL A 290 -27.43 21.90 7.07
N GLN A 291 -27.35 22.87 6.16
CA GLN A 291 -27.48 22.60 4.71
C GLN A 291 -26.43 21.63 4.21
N MET A 292 -25.19 21.81 4.63
CA MET A 292 -24.07 20.91 4.29
C MET A 292 -24.33 19.49 4.82
N MET A 293 -24.74 19.36 6.08
CA MET A 293 -25.04 18.05 6.67
C MET A 293 -26.24 17.36 5.98
N ARG A 294 -27.27 18.08 5.59
CA ARG A 294 -28.40 17.50 4.82
C ARG A 294 -27.98 16.90 3.47
N SER A 295 -26.94 17.44 2.86
CA SER A 295 -26.37 16.87 1.62
C SER A 295 -25.42 15.70 1.90
N TYR A 296 -24.75 15.71 3.05
CA TYR A 296 -23.71 14.73 3.40
C TYR A 296 -24.26 13.49 4.12
N PHE A 297 -25.17 13.66 5.09
CA PHE A 297 -25.66 12.57 5.95
C PHE A 297 -26.30 11.40 5.17
N PRO A 298 -27.07 11.62 4.09
CA PRO A 298 -27.58 10.50 3.28
C PRO A 298 -26.50 9.60 2.70
N LEU A 299 -25.24 10.04 2.68
CA LEU A 299 -24.09 9.26 2.23
C LEU A 299 -23.47 8.41 3.35
N LEU A 300 -23.80 8.67 4.61
CA LEU A 300 -23.27 7.94 5.77
C LEU A 300 -24.00 6.60 5.95
N LYS A 301 -23.27 5.58 6.42
CA LYS A 301 -23.78 4.20 6.55
C LYS A 301 -25.06 4.09 7.36
N ARG A 302 -25.20 4.85 8.46
CA ARG A 302 -26.39 4.81 9.31
C ARG A 302 -27.66 5.26 8.59
N TRP A 303 -27.57 6.18 7.66
CA TRP A 303 -28.70 6.87 7.03
C TRP A 303 -28.95 6.43 5.59
N ARG A 304 -28.10 5.57 5.05
CA ARG A 304 -28.38 4.94 3.75
C ARG A 304 -29.57 4.00 3.90
N SER A 305 -30.65 4.29 3.20
CA SER A 305 -31.80 3.39 3.00
C SER A 305 -31.46 2.31 1.99
#